data_784dc5f30da8fbab1608c80e48424ffb
#
_entry.id   784dc5f30da8fbab1608c80e48424ffb
#
_cell.length_a   1.000
_cell.length_b   1.000
_cell.length_c   1.000
_cell.angle_alpha   90.00
_cell.angle_beta   90.00
_cell.angle_gamma   90.00
#
_symmetry.space_group_name_H-M   'P 1'
#
loop_
_entity.id
_entity.type
_entity.pdbx_description
1 polymer ?
#
loop_
_entity_poly.entity_id
_entity_poly.type
_entity_poly.pdbx_seq_one_letter_code
_entity_poly.pdbx_strand_id
1 'polypeptide(L)'
;MATGKVKYGFLANEAYFAAEGTFDFADLAWGPQDIRIALGRPATVGFATAGDIGVKSIADLKGKRIGFVKGNPSVNIKNDGYLAFGGLTRKDIQEVWFGSYSAMKDAVLANQLDAFGSVTTSSNVRQIEASPRGLVWPSFP
;
A
#
# COMPACT_ATOMS: atom_id res chain seq x y z
N MET A 1 9.48 3.29 19.69
CA MET A 1 9.38 4.70 20.08
C MET A 1 8.77 4.85 21.46
N ALA A 2 7.60 4.31 21.77
CA ALA A 2 6.97 4.43 23.11
C ALA A 2 7.89 4.06 24.31
N THR A 3 8.76 3.08 24.14
CA THR A 3 9.74 2.67 25.18
C THR A 3 11.02 3.49 25.23
N GLY A 4 11.16 4.55 24.42
CA GLY A 4 12.38 5.36 24.30
C GLY A 4 13.56 4.70 23.60
N LYS A 5 13.47 3.40 23.24
CA LYS A 5 14.58 2.69 22.58
C LYS A 5 14.84 3.16 21.14
N VAL A 6 13.83 3.70 20.46
CA VAL A 6 13.95 4.27 19.11
C VAL A 6 13.57 5.74 19.15
N LYS A 7 14.50 6.62 18.78
CA LYS A 7 14.30 8.08 18.80
C LYS A 7 13.71 8.60 17.49
N TYR A 8 14.06 7.99 16.35
CA TYR A 8 13.61 8.40 15.03
C TYR A 8 13.12 7.20 14.24
N GLY A 9 12.10 7.37 13.40
CA GLY A 9 11.58 6.35 12.52
C GLY A 9 11.05 6.95 11.22
N PHE A 10 11.08 6.18 10.14
CA PHE A 10 10.37 6.52 8.92
C PHE A 10 8.95 5.97 9.01
N LEU A 11 7.98 6.86 8.91
CA LEU A 11 6.56 6.56 8.99
C LEU A 11 5.85 7.19 7.78
N ALA A 12 4.68 6.66 7.44
CA ALA A 12 3.78 7.26 6.48
C ALA A 12 2.53 7.79 7.21
N ASN A 13 1.33 7.48 6.75
CA ASN A 13 0.09 7.88 7.44
C ASN A 13 -0.08 7.25 8.83
N GLU A 14 0.59 6.12 9.12
CA GLU A 14 0.62 5.53 10.46
C GLU A 14 1.19 6.48 11.52
N ALA A 15 1.98 7.47 11.14
CA ALA A 15 2.46 8.50 12.07
C ALA A 15 1.31 9.24 12.78
N TYR A 16 0.27 9.59 12.01
CA TYR A 16 -0.93 10.22 12.56
C TYR A 16 -1.67 9.28 13.50
N PHE A 17 -1.94 8.06 13.07
CA PHE A 17 -2.66 7.08 13.89
C PHE A 17 -1.91 6.73 15.18
N ALA A 18 -0.58 6.63 15.10
CA ALA A 18 0.26 6.38 16.27
C ALA A 18 0.28 7.57 17.23
N ALA A 19 0.26 8.82 16.73
CA ALA A 19 0.21 10.01 17.58
C ALA A 19 -1.15 10.13 18.31
N GLU A 20 -2.23 9.85 17.62
CA GLU A 20 -3.60 9.93 18.17
C GLU A 20 -4.02 8.67 18.95
N GLY A 21 -3.25 7.57 18.90
CA GLY A 21 -3.62 6.30 19.51
C GLY A 21 -4.88 5.67 18.89
N THR A 22 -4.99 5.69 17.55
CA THR A 22 -6.15 5.20 16.80
C THR A 22 -5.80 4.01 15.91
N PHE A 23 -6.80 3.31 15.34
CA PHE A 23 -6.67 2.09 14.54
C PHE A 23 -5.84 1.02 15.26
N ASP A 24 -4.80 0.49 14.65
CA ASP A 24 -3.93 -0.54 15.25
C ASP A 24 -3.16 -0.06 16.49
N PHE A 25 -3.17 1.25 16.75
CA PHE A 25 -2.59 1.88 17.95
C PHE A 25 -3.64 2.21 19.02
N ALA A 26 -4.90 1.80 18.82
CA ALA A 26 -5.99 1.98 19.79
C ALA A 26 -5.90 0.96 20.94
N ASP A 27 -4.74 0.89 21.59
CA ASP A 27 -4.41 -0.01 22.70
C ASP A 27 -4.14 0.84 23.95
N LEU A 28 -4.67 0.40 25.08
CA LEU A 28 -4.43 1.05 26.39
C LEU A 28 -2.94 1.11 26.75
N ALA A 29 -2.13 0.15 26.26
CA ALA A 29 -0.70 0.15 26.50
C ALA A 29 0.05 1.17 25.62
N TRP A 30 -0.50 1.55 24.44
CA TRP A 30 0.11 2.56 23.57
C TRP A 30 -0.37 3.97 23.93
N GLY A 31 -1.67 4.23 23.83
CA GLY A 31 -2.28 5.55 24.01
C GLY A 31 -1.75 6.60 23.01
N PRO A 32 -2.19 7.86 23.13
CA PRO A 32 -1.64 8.98 22.36
C PRO A 32 -0.16 9.19 22.67
N GLN A 33 0.65 9.47 21.63
CA GLN A 33 2.10 9.63 21.73
C GLN A 33 2.55 11.03 21.28
N ASP A 34 3.51 11.63 21.96
CA ASP A 34 4.14 12.89 21.54
C ASP A 34 5.14 12.65 20.40
N ILE A 35 4.62 12.38 19.20
CA ILE A 35 5.39 12.17 17.98
C ILE A 35 5.50 13.50 17.24
N ARG A 36 6.73 13.90 16.87
CA ARG A 36 7.01 15.12 16.12
C ARG A 36 7.57 14.79 14.74
N ILE A 37 7.08 15.48 13.71
CA ILE A 37 7.62 15.37 12.36
C ILE A 37 8.90 16.20 12.28
N ALA A 38 10.04 15.53 12.10
CA ALA A 38 11.32 16.18 11.91
C ALA A 38 11.59 16.53 10.44
N LEU A 39 11.12 15.67 9.50
CA LEU A 39 11.29 15.84 8.06
C LEU A 39 10.16 15.13 7.32
N GLY A 40 9.61 15.77 6.30
CA GLY A 40 8.66 15.17 5.37
C GLY A 40 9.15 15.25 3.91
N ARG A 41 8.73 14.31 3.08
CA ARG A 41 8.94 14.36 1.63
C ARG A 41 7.65 14.02 0.89
N PRO A 42 7.38 14.67 -0.26
CA PRO A 42 6.26 14.26 -1.10
C PRO A 42 6.51 12.86 -1.70
N ALA A 43 5.45 12.09 -1.86
CA ALA A 43 5.49 10.81 -2.56
C ALA A 43 4.21 10.65 -3.39
N THR A 44 4.36 10.25 -4.65
CA THR A 44 3.22 9.84 -5.49
C THR A 44 2.97 8.37 -5.24
N VAL A 45 1.71 8.04 -4.98
CA VAL A 45 1.27 6.69 -4.58
C VAL A 45 0.05 6.27 -5.41
N GLY A 46 -0.13 4.96 -5.57
CA GLY A 46 -1.27 4.39 -6.28
C GLY A 46 -1.18 2.87 -6.34
N PHE A 47 -2.03 2.24 -7.15
CA PHE A 47 -1.89 0.82 -7.47
C PHE A 47 -0.87 0.63 -8.62
N ALA A 48 0.25 -0.01 -8.30
CA ALA A 48 1.15 -0.57 -9.30
C ALA A 48 0.49 -1.81 -9.89
N THR A 49 0.03 -1.73 -11.13
CA THR A 49 -0.80 -2.73 -11.80
C THR A 49 -0.05 -3.32 -12.98
N ALA A 50 -0.14 -4.64 -13.19
CA ALA A 50 0.43 -5.28 -14.37
C ALA A 50 -0.17 -4.69 -15.66
N GLY A 51 0.68 -4.34 -16.62
CA GLY A 51 0.29 -3.62 -17.83
C GLY A 51 -0.51 -4.47 -18.83
N ASP A 52 -0.36 -5.79 -18.76
CA ASP A 52 -0.96 -6.77 -19.68
C ASP A 52 -2.44 -7.13 -19.38
N ILE A 53 -3.02 -6.61 -18.30
CA ILE A 53 -4.36 -6.98 -17.85
C ILE A 53 -5.46 -5.98 -18.24
N GLY A 54 -5.14 -4.93 -18.99
CA GLY A 54 -6.09 -4.00 -19.58
C GLY A 54 -6.80 -3.05 -18.61
N VAL A 55 -6.29 -2.87 -17.38
CA VAL A 55 -6.82 -1.94 -16.38
C VAL A 55 -6.45 -0.51 -16.74
N LYS A 56 -7.43 0.41 -16.75
CA LYS A 56 -7.25 1.84 -17.05
C LYS A 56 -7.64 2.72 -15.86
N SER A 57 -8.64 2.31 -15.09
CA SER A 57 -9.17 3.02 -13.94
C SER A 57 -9.20 2.12 -12.70
N ILE A 58 -9.39 2.71 -11.52
CA ILE A 58 -9.53 1.92 -10.28
C ILE A 58 -10.75 0.98 -10.34
N ALA A 59 -11.84 1.40 -10.99
CA ALA A 59 -13.04 0.56 -11.13
C ALA A 59 -12.77 -0.77 -11.89
N ASP A 60 -11.79 -0.79 -12.79
CA ASP A 60 -11.40 -1.99 -13.56
C ASP A 60 -10.67 -3.03 -12.70
N LEU A 61 -10.31 -2.68 -11.46
CA LEU A 61 -9.73 -3.63 -10.49
C LEU A 61 -10.76 -4.61 -9.91
N LYS A 62 -12.04 -4.47 -10.23
CA LYS A 62 -13.06 -5.42 -9.80
C LYS A 62 -12.71 -6.84 -10.24
N GLY A 63 -12.73 -7.79 -9.29
CA GLY A 63 -12.38 -9.20 -9.50
C GLY A 63 -10.90 -9.49 -9.65
N LYS A 64 -10.01 -8.47 -9.63
CA LYS A 64 -8.56 -8.63 -9.74
C LYS A 64 -7.93 -9.06 -8.41
N ARG A 65 -6.76 -9.70 -8.50
CA ARG A 65 -5.95 -10.12 -7.36
C ARG A 65 -5.13 -8.93 -6.87
N ILE A 66 -5.47 -8.44 -5.67
CA ILE A 66 -4.85 -7.24 -5.07
C ILE A 66 -4.00 -7.65 -3.88
N GLY A 67 -2.74 -7.18 -3.85
CA GLY A 67 -1.77 -7.49 -2.82
C GLY A 67 -1.94 -6.64 -1.56
N PHE A 68 -1.95 -7.32 -0.41
CA PHE A 68 -1.92 -6.74 0.92
C PHE A 68 -0.70 -7.23 1.68
N VAL A 69 -0.16 -6.42 2.59
CA VAL A 69 1.05 -6.74 3.37
C VAL A 69 0.69 -7.01 4.82
N LYS A 70 1.07 -8.19 5.31
CA LYS A 70 0.94 -8.53 6.73
C LYS A 70 1.83 -7.59 7.58
N GLY A 71 1.27 -7.05 8.66
CA GLY A 71 2.01 -6.17 9.57
C GLY A 71 2.32 -4.77 9.02
N ASN A 72 1.69 -4.36 7.91
CA ASN A 72 1.79 -2.99 7.41
C ASN A 72 0.40 -2.37 7.21
N PRO A 73 -0.24 -1.89 8.28
CA PRO A 73 -1.58 -1.28 8.22
C PRO A 73 -1.64 -0.06 7.30
N SER A 74 -0.56 0.71 7.22
CA SER A 74 -0.51 1.93 6.40
C SER A 74 -0.83 1.68 4.93
N VAL A 75 -0.22 0.65 4.31
CA VAL A 75 -0.50 0.35 2.91
C VAL A 75 -1.88 -0.26 2.72
N ASN A 76 -2.33 -1.08 3.66
CA ASN A 76 -3.62 -1.74 3.56
C ASN A 76 -4.77 -0.73 3.65
N ILE A 77 -4.69 0.24 4.57
CA ILE A 77 -5.65 1.35 4.67
C ILE A 77 -5.65 2.21 3.40
N LYS A 78 -4.47 2.48 2.81
CA LYS A 78 -4.40 3.21 1.54
C LYS A 78 -5.07 2.44 0.41
N ASN A 79 -4.85 1.11 0.34
CA ASN A 79 -5.51 0.27 -0.66
C ASN A 79 -7.03 0.36 -0.54
N ASP A 80 -7.57 0.34 0.69
CA ASP A 80 -9.01 0.52 0.92
C ASP A 80 -9.50 1.87 0.43
N GLY A 81 -8.76 2.94 0.72
CA GLY A 81 -9.05 4.28 0.22
C GLY A 81 -9.03 4.37 -1.30
N TYR A 82 -8.03 3.75 -1.95
CA TYR A 82 -7.94 3.75 -3.42
C TYR A 82 -9.09 2.96 -4.06
N LEU A 83 -9.45 1.80 -3.51
CA LEU A 83 -10.59 1.02 -3.98
C LEU A 83 -11.90 1.81 -3.87
N ALA A 84 -12.08 2.54 -2.77
CA ALA A 84 -13.27 3.38 -2.54
C ALA A 84 -13.43 4.48 -3.61
N PHE A 85 -12.33 5.07 -4.12
CA PHE A 85 -12.38 6.01 -5.25
C PHE A 85 -12.94 5.38 -6.54
N GLY A 86 -12.76 4.08 -6.75
CA GLY A 86 -13.35 3.33 -7.85
C GLY A 86 -14.73 2.75 -7.54
N GLY A 87 -15.32 3.09 -6.39
CA GLY A 87 -16.59 2.51 -5.94
C GLY A 87 -16.47 1.05 -5.52
N LEU A 88 -15.26 0.59 -5.19
CA LEU A 88 -14.96 -0.79 -4.82
C LEU A 88 -14.67 -0.94 -3.32
N THR A 89 -14.87 -2.16 -2.84
CA THR A 89 -14.49 -2.60 -1.50
C THR A 89 -13.63 -3.86 -1.61
N ARG A 90 -13.10 -4.35 -0.50
CA ARG A 90 -12.39 -5.64 -0.48
C ARG A 90 -13.23 -6.82 -0.95
N LYS A 91 -14.56 -6.74 -0.85
CA LYS A 91 -15.49 -7.80 -1.32
C LYS A 91 -15.55 -7.89 -2.85
N ASP A 92 -15.14 -6.82 -3.53
CA ASP A 92 -15.17 -6.72 -4.99
C ASP A 92 -13.88 -7.21 -5.65
N ILE A 93 -12.87 -7.59 -4.88
CA ILE A 93 -11.55 -8.01 -5.33
C ILE A 93 -11.15 -9.36 -4.73
N GLN A 94 -10.04 -9.92 -5.19
CA GLN A 94 -9.43 -11.09 -4.59
C GLN A 94 -8.23 -10.63 -3.75
N GLU A 95 -8.35 -10.69 -2.42
CA GLU A 95 -7.26 -10.32 -1.52
C GLU A 95 -6.16 -11.38 -1.52
N VAL A 96 -4.91 -10.98 -1.74
CA VAL A 96 -3.74 -11.85 -1.64
C VAL A 96 -2.76 -11.27 -0.64
N TRP A 97 -2.43 -12.02 0.41
CA TRP A 97 -1.64 -11.54 1.53
C TRP A 97 -0.19 -12.00 1.47
N PHE A 98 0.73 -11.04 1.59
CA PHE A 98 2.17 -11.24 1.50
C PHE A 98 2.90 -10.77 2.77
N GLY A 99 4.10 -11.31 3.00
CA GLY A 99 4.98 -10.87 4.08
C GLY A 99 5.82 -9.63 3.73
N SER A 100 5.94 -9.28 2.45
CA SER A 100 6.79 -8.17 2.01
C SER A 100 6.39 -7.63 0.63
N TYR A 101 6.85 -6.41 0.31
CA TYR A 101 6.71 -5.80 -1.01
C TYR A 101 7.47 -6.55 -2.11
N SER A 102 8.62 -7.12 -1.78
CA SER A 102 9.39 -7.93 -2.75
C SER A 102 8.61 -9.16 -3.18
N ALA A 103 7.96 -9.84 -2.24
CA ALA A 103 7.11 -10.99 -2.55
C ALA A 103 5.91 -10.61 -3.45
N MET A 104 5.30 -9.43 -3.26
CA MET A 104 4.25 -8.93 -4.16
C MET A 104 4.79 -8.67 -5.56
N LYS A 105 5.96 -8.03 -5.69
CA LYS A 105 6.62 -7.82 -6.97
C LYS A 105 6.87 -9.17 -7.69
N ASP A 106 7.43 -10.14 -6.99
CA ASP A 106 7.71 -11.46 -7.56
C ASP A 106 6.42 -12.16 -8.01
N ALA A 107 5.33 -12.04 -7.23
CA ALA A 107 4.02 -12.57 -7.58
C ALA A 107 3.41 -11.87 -8.83
N VAL A 108 3.62 -10.55 -9.01
CA VAL A 108 3.22 -9.86 -10.23
C VAL A 108 4.00 -10.41 -11.42
N LEU A 109 5.32 -10.52 -11.32
CA LEU A 109 6.18 -11.05 -12.39
C LEU A 109 5.81 -12.50 -12.77
N ALA A 110 5.40 -13.31 -11.79
CA ALA A 110 4.95 -14.68 -11.97
C ALA A 110 3.47 -14.82 -12.37
N ASN A 111 2.76 -13.74 -12.67
CA ASN A 111 1.33 -13.71 -12.97
C ASN A 111 0.44 -14.32 -11.86
N GLN A 112 0.84 -14.19 -10.62
CA GLN A 112 0.09 -14.62 -9.43
C GLN A 112 -0.62 -13.46 -8.72
N LEU A 113 -0.27 -12.23 -9.09
CA LEU A 113 -0.85 -11.00 -8.56
C LEU A 113 -1.07 -10.02 -9.72
N ASP A 114 -2.11 -9.19 -9.61
CA ASP A 114 -2.49 -8.22 -10.64
C ASP A 114 -2.08 -6.79 -10.28
N ALA A 115 -2.22 -6.40 -9.01
CA ALA A 115 -1.85 -5.06 -8.54
C ALA A 115 -1.54 -5.03 -7.04
N PHE A 116 -0.80 -4.02 -6.60
CA PHE A 116 -0.58 -3.72 -5.18
C PHE A 116 -0.30 -2.22 -4.97
N GLY A 117 -0.64 -1.71 -3.79
CA GLY A 117 -0.36 -0.32 -3.42
C GLY A 117 1.15 -0.06 -3.29
N SER A 118 1.65 0.95 -3.98
CA SER A 118 3.08 1.31 -3.95
C SER A 118 3.31 2.80 -4.19
N VAL A 119 4.57 3.22 -4.02
CA VAL A 119 5.06 4.52 -4.46
C VAL A 119 5.67 4.39 -5.86
N THR A 120 5.48 5.41 -6.71
CA THR A 120 5.94 5.40 -8.11
C THR A 120 7.47 5.30 -8.26
N THR A 121 8.20 5.67 -7.22
CA THR A 121 9.68 5.65 -7.20
C THR A 121 10.27 4.36 -6.62
N SER A 122 9.44 3.36 -6.30
CA SER A 122 9.91 2.09 -5.72
C SER A 122 10.75 1.28 -6.73
N SER A 123 11.86 0.71 -6.27
CA SER A 123 12.68 -0.20 -7.08
C SER A 123 11.92 -1.46 -7.52
N ASN A 124 11.00 -1.97 -6.68
CA ASN A 124 10.13 -3.10 -7.04
C ASN A 124 9.25 -2.77 -8.25
N VAL A 125 8.70 -1.55 -8.28
CA VAL A 125 7.86 -1.07 -9.39
C VAL A 125 8.66 -0.97 -10.68
N ARG A 126 9.90 -0.44 -10.61
CA ARG A 126 10.79 -0.33 -11.79
C ARG A 126 11.12 -1.69 -12.40
N GLN A 127 11.24 -2.74 -11.59
CA GLN A 127 11.46 -4.10 -12.08
C GLN A 127 10.23 -4.65 -12.82
N ILE A 128 9.02 -4.35 -12.36
CA ILE A 128 7.78 -4.73 -13.06
C ILE A 128 7.68 -3.96 -14.39
N GLU A 129 7.93 -2.65 -14.38
CA GLU A 129 7.91 -1.79 -15.55
C GLU A 129 8.86 -2.30 -16.67
N ALA A 130 10.05 -2.78 -16.28
CA ALA A 130 11.03 -3.36 -17.19
C ALA A 130 10.74 -4.80 -17.64
N SER A 131 9.71 -5.44 -17.10
CA SER A 131 9.33 -6.82 -17.43
C SER A 131 8.44 -6.90 -18.67
N PRO A 132 8.28 -8.08 -19.29
CA PRO A 132 7.34 -8.28 -20.39
C PRO A 132 5.88 -7.97 -20.04
N ARG A 133 5.49 -8.05 -18.75
CA ARG A 133 4.15 -7.68 -18.30
C ARG A 133 3.91 -6.17 -18.33
N GLY A 134 4.99 -5.37 -18.21
CA GLY A 134 4.89 -3.93 -18.10
C GLY A 134 4.14 -3.46 -16.84
N LEU A 135 3.95 -2.15 -16.75
CA LEU A 135 3.30 -1.52 -15.61
C LEU A 135 2.32 -0.46 -16.08
N VAL A 136 1.18 -0.36 -15.41
CA VAL A 136 0.23 0.74 -15.55
C VAL A 136 -0.19 1.27 -14.17
N TRP A 137 -0.45 2.56 -14.10
CA TRP A 137 -1.05 3.23 -12.94
C TRP A 137 -2.49 3.59 -13.31
N PRO A 138 -3.49 2.87 -12.78
CA PRO A 138 -4.89 3.19 -13.05
C PRO A 138 -5.22 4.62 -12.63
N SER A 139 -6.01 5.31 -13.46
CA SER A 139 -6.47 6.66 -13.10
C SER A 139 -7.48 6.63 -11.96
N PHE A 140 -7.41 7.64 -11.10
CA PHE A 140 -8.48 7.98 -10.18
C PHE A 140 -9.53 8.80 -10.93
N PRO A 141 -10.83 8.69 -10.56
CA PRO A 141 -11.89 9.51 -11.13
C PRO A 141 -11.73 10.97 -10.77
#